data_ca998f028a93f90251343036fcc39856
#
_entry.id   ca998f028a93f90251343036fcc39856
#
_cell.length_a   1.000
_cell.length_b   1.000
_cell.length_c   1.000
_cell.angle_alpha   90.00
_cell.angle_beta   90.00
_cell.angle_gamma   90.00
#
_symmetry.space_group_name_H-M   'P 1'
#
loop_
_entity.id
_entity.type
_entity.pdbx_description
1 polymer ?
#
loop_
_entity_poly.entity_id
_entity_poly.type
_entity_poly.pdbx_seq_one_letter_code
_entity_poly.pdbx_strand_id
1 'polypeptide(L)'
;MEVAYYNLAGGINQSLTKTELGIDTKKVNWADSENIEIYQNRGIVKQKGNTLFLDIGEEITGLAEISAYDVNKMVITTISGKIYIYDENHSKKILVDKTLKGIKPVFLNFLNGILMMTEADGLFYIKNNSKYEVVECDLKDLSDNTVTGASMAVYKGRVWVAKDATIYYSALGSYNDFKTEKDAGYINEFHTDTGSVTALKPYKDYLAVYKKDSVYLLTGTSPDDFAIVLFANKGAVGAGSIVNVENKQYFLSNGIFALEQVGELNQIQLGSEISSKIKQEFSSFGKLEGTLCIHYEKRSQMWYFFPYADDNYLHTVWINDYINKAWYKRVIPQDIVTACIYNGLVYTADNKGKIYKEDFGTTFNGEAVKFMWKSPFLALSNPHHRKMIDEFYFLLDTEQDNDFNFSVYKDYDSEYSDDIEKIYSIHQDHLIWADDMMSDDLPCHWTPDNASVPVWSVNKDTMEKAEISEANYAVQLCVSGEDVTQSCAIIGLQFREVYNDD
;
A
#
# COMPACT_ATOMS: atom_id res chain seq x y z
N MET A 1 -3.62 26.47 -31.06
CA MET A 1 -4.57 25.34 -30.78
C MET A 1 -4.59 25.11 -29.30
N GLU A 2 -5.72 24.68 -28.71
CA GLU A 2 -5.79 24.32 -27.30
C GLU A 2 -5.79 22.81 -27.16
N VAL A 3 -4.94 22.29 -26.28
CA VAL A 3 -4.85 20.87 -25.94
C VAL A 3 -5.04 20.72 -24.46
N ALA A 4 -5.97 19.87 -24.03
CA ALA A 4 -6.32 19.68 -22.64
C ALA A 4 -6.24 18.21 -22.21
N TYR A 5 -5.77 17.99 -20.99
CA TYR A 5 -5.65 16.68 -20.33
C TYR A 5 -6.45 16.72 -19.03
N TYR A 6 -7.59 16.05 -19.00
CA TYR A 6 -8.50 16.05 -17.84
C TYR A 6 -8.49 14.76 -17.05
N ASN A 7 -7.65 13.80 -17.41
CA ASN A 7 -7.53 12.55 -16.68
C ASN A 7 -6.06 12.22 -16.43
N LEU A 8 -5.57 12.57 -15.25
CA LEU A 8 -4.20 12.36 -14.81
C LEU A 8 -4.02 11.04 -14.03
N ALA A 9 -5.03 10.18 -13.99
CA ALA A 9 -5.07 8.98 -13.11
C ALA A 9 -4.30 7.76 -13.66
N GLY A 10 -3.35 7.91 -14.59
CA GLY A 10 -2.63 6.79 -15.21
C GLY A 10 -1.64 6.08 -14.30
N GLY A 11 -1.10 6.79 -13.31
CA GLY A 11 -0.05 6.30 -12.43
C GLY A 11 1.31 6.11 -13.12
N ILE A 12 2.31 5.71 -12.35
CA ILE A 12 3.67 5.44 -12.86
C ILE A 12 3.63 4.28 -13.85
N ASN A 13 4.31 4.46 -14.98
CA ASN A 13 4.43 3.42 -16.00
C ASN A 13 5.83 3.43 -16.64
N GLN A 14 6.67 2.55 -16.14
CA GLN A 14 8.06 2.36 -16.60
C GLN A 14 8.18 1.34 -17.75
N SER A 15 7.07 0.73 -18.19
CA SER A 15 7.08 -0.25 -19.27
C SER A 15 7.11 0.37 -20.67
N LEU A 16 6.83 1.66 -20.76
CA LEU A 16 6.81 2.44 -22.00
C LEU A 16 8.06 3.32 -22.11
N THR A 17 8.47 3.60 -23.34
CA THR A 17 9.52 4.59 -23.61
C THR A 17 9.03 6.01 -23.28
N LYS A 18 9.96 6.95 -23.10
CA LYS A 18 9.63 8.37 -22.86
C LYS A 18 8.65 8.94 -23.88
N THR A 19 8.77 8.53 -25.14
CA THR A 19 7.90 8.98 -26.24
C THR A 19 6.52 8.32 -26.16
N GLU A 20 6.46 7.01 -25.96
CA GLU A 20 5.19 6.27 -25.92
C GLU A 20 4.33 6.66 -24.71
N LEU A 21 4.98 7.00 -23.60
CA LEU A 21 4.32 7.34 -22.35
C LEU A 21 3.37 8.53 -22.47
N GLY A 22 3.70 9.51 -23.35
CA GLY A 22 2.95 10.73 -23.56
C GLY A 22 1.88 10.66 -24.66
N ILE A 23 1.71 9.53 -25.34
CA ILE A 23 0.76 9.41 -26.48
C ILE A 23 -0.70 9.29 -26.02
N ASP A 24 -0.96 8.63 -24.89
CA ASP A 24 -2.33 8.45 -24.41
C ASP A 24 -2.84 9.74 -23.74
N THR A 25 -3.66 10.48 -24.49
CA THR A 25 -4.28 11.71 -24.00
C THR A 25 -5.55 11.47 -23.17
N LYS A 26 -6.11 10.27 -23.23
CA LYS A 26 -7.35 9.93 -22.49
C LYS A 26 -7.09 9.65 -21.03
N LYS A 27 -5.93 9.07 -20.74
CA LYS A 27 -5.49 8.75 -19.39
C LYS A 27 -3.97 8.91 -19.31
N VAL A 28 -3.54 10.02 -18.71
CA VAL A 28 -2.12 10.39 -18.65
C VAL A 28 -1.39 9.47 -17.65
N ASN A 29 -0.41 8.71 -18.16
CA ASN A 29 0.54 7.99 -17.31
C ASN A 29 1.52 8.98 -16.66
N TRP A 30 2.21 8.56 -15.61
CA TRP A 30 3.24 9.35 -14.94
C TRP A 30 4.62 8.79 -15.27
N ALA A 31 5.58 9.70 -15.47
CA ALA A 31 6.98 9.31 -15.59
C ALA A 31 7.52 8.90 -14.21
N ASP A 32 7.17 9.66 -13.17
CA ASP A 32 7.48 9.35 -11.77
C ASP A 32 6.52 10.08 -10.83
N SER A 33 6.48 9.64 -9.56
CA SER A 33 5.80 10.37 -8.48
C SER A 33 6.36 9.96 -7.12
N GLU A 34 6.25 10.86 -6.16
CA GLU A 34 6.54 10.63 -4.75
C GLU A 34 5.44 11.29 -3.91
N ASN A 35 4.82 10.54 -3.02
CA ASN A 35 3.76 11.01 -2.12
C ASN A 35 2.60 11.74 -2.82
N ILE A 36 2.30 11.28 -4.04
CA ILE A 36 1.15 11.72 -4.83
C ILE A 36 0.20 10.54 -4.99
N GLU A 37 -1.10 10.82 -4.92
CA GLU A 37 -2.16 9.85 -5.17
C GLU A 37 -3.19 10.37 -6.17
N ILE A 38 -4.07 9.49 -6.62
CA ILE A 38 -5.15 9.83 -7.54
C ILE A 38 -6.29 10.49 -6.78
N TYR A 39 -6.72 11.65 -7.26
CA TYR A 39 -7.84 12.41 -6.74
C TYR A 39 -9.10 12.20 -7.59
N GLN A 40 -10.21 11.78 -6.97
CA GLN A 40 -11.52 11.60 -7.63
C GLN A 40 -11.45 10.84 -8.97
N ASN A 41 -10.59 9.81 -9.08
CA ASN A 41 -10.37 8.97 -10.26
C ASN A 41 -9.90 9.71 -11.52
N ARG A 42 -9.49 10.97 -11.45
CA ARG A 42 -9.05 11.77 -12.60
C ARG A 42 -7.89 12.72 -12.34
N GLY A 43 -7.82 13.33 -11.17
CA GLY A 43 -6.79 14.28 -10.78
C GLY A 43 -5.66 13.63 -9.99
N ILE A 44 -4.74 14.47 -9.52
CA ILE A 44 -3.65 14.10 -8.62
C ILE A 44 -3.68 15.00 -7.40
N VAL A 45 -3.25 14.45 -6.25
CA VAL A 45 -3.19 15.19 -4.99
C VAL A 45 -2.06 14.66 -4.12
N LYS A 46 -1.50 15.51 -3.27
CA LYS A 46 -0.53 15.11 -2.25
C LYS A 46 -1.16 14.10 -1.29
N GLN A 47 -0.46 13.00 -1.01
CA GLN A 47 -0.90 12.00 -0.04
C GLN A 47 -0.96 12.60 1.37
N LYS A 48 -1.84 12.06 2.19
CA LYS A 48 -1.86 12.35 3.63
C LYS A 48 -0.62 11.79 4.30
N GLY A 49 -0.25 12.38 5.43
CA GLY A 49 0.88 11.94 6.23
C GLY A 49 0.57 10.75 7.14
N ASN A 50 1.20 10.76 8.32
CA ASN A 50 0.93 9.84 9.42
C ASN A 50 1.02 10.57 10.77
N THR A 51 0.52 9.92 11.81
CA THR A 51 0.61 10.44 13.18
C THR A 51 1.04 9.34 14.13
N LEU A 52 1.81 9.70 15.16
CA LEU A 52 2.20 8.77 16.22
C LEU A 52 0.94 8.22 16.92
N PHE A 53 0.81 6.91 16.94
CA PHE A 53 -0.28 6.20 17.61
C PHE A 53 0.15 5.67 18.98
N LEU A 54 1.31 5.01 19.04
CA LEU A 54 1.81 4.39 20.27
C LEU A 54 3.34 4.37 20.26
N ASP A 55 3.94 4.53 21.44
CA ASP A 55 5.37 4.37 21.65
C ASP A 55 5.62 3.21 22.61
N ILE A 56 6.37 2.22 22.16
CA ILE A 56 6.75 1.03 22.94
C ILE A 56 8.12 1.23 23.61
N GLY A 57 9.00 2.06 22.99
CA GLY A 57 10.34 2.37 23.49
C GLY A 57 11.40 1.33 23.15
N GLU A 58 11.08 0.31 22.35
CA GLU A 58 12.05 -0.69 21.83
C GLU A 58 11.61 -1.16 20.44
N GLU A 59 12.55 -1.54 19.59
CA GLU A 59 12.31 -1.95 18.21
C GLU A 59 11.20 -2.99 18.11
N ILE A 60 10.26 -2.77 17.19
CA ILE A 60 9.11 -3.62 16.93
C ILE A 60 9.46 -4.62 15.83
N THR A 61 9.17 -5.89 16.05
CA THR A 61 9.46 -6.98 15.12
C THR A 61 8.22 -7.54 14.44
N GLY A 62 7.03 -7.26 14.98
CA GLY A 62 5.79 -7.71 14.39
C GLY A 62 4.57 -6.96 14.94
N LEU A 63 3.60 -6.76 14.05
CA LEU A 63 2.30 -6.18 14.33
C LEU A 63 1.20 -7.08 13.77
N ALA A 64 0.13 -7.27 14.53
CA ALA A 64 -1.06 -7.96 14.05
C ALA A 64 -2.32 -7.48 14.78
N GLU A 65 -3.48 -7.70 14.17
CA GLU A 65 -4.79 -7.51 14.79
C GLU A 65 -5.31 -8.84 15.35
N ILE A 66 -5.75 -8.85 16.61
CA ILE A 66 -6.65 -9.89 17.12
C ILE A 66 -8.05 -9.44 16.76
N SER A 67 -8.69 -10.14 15.84
CA SER A 67 -10.10 -9.95 15.53
C SER A 67 -10.94 -10.59 16.64
N ALA A 68 -11.60 -9.75 17.42
CA ALA A 68 -12.44 -10.15 18.53
C ALA A 68 -13.92 -9.92 18.22
N TYR A 69 -14.82 -10.59 18.95
CA TYR A 69 -16.26 -10.43 18.74
C TYR A 69 -16.78 -9.02 19.10
N ASP A 70 -16.09 -8.34 20.00
CA ASP A 70 -16.49 -7.04 20.54
C ASP A 70 -15.55 -5.91 20.11
N VAL A 71 -14.27 -6.04 20.36
CA VAL A 71 -13.26 -5.01 20.10
C VAL A 71 -11.96 -5.65 19.62
N ASN A 72 -11.48 -5.22 18.47
CA ASN A 72 -10.19 -5.64 17.97
C ASN A 72 -9.05 -5.08 18.84
N LYS A 73 -8.00 -5.84 18.97
CA LYS A 73 -6.80 -5.50 19.74
C LYS A 73 -5.56 -5.61 18.89
N MET A 74 -4.56 -4.80 19.19
CA MET A 74 -3.29 -4.86 18.47
C MET A 74 -2.29 -5.70 19.24
N VAL A 75 -1.70 -6.69 18.58
CA VAL A 75 -0.56 -7.46 19.10
C VAL A 75 0.72 -6.82 18.58
N ILE A 76 1.66 -6.64 19.49
CA ILE A 76 2.94 -5.99 19.20
C ILE A 76 4.04 -6.89 19.77
N THR A 77 5.03 -7.23 18.95
CA THR A 77 6.22 -7.95 19.40
C THR A 77 7.45 -7.10 19.24
N THR A 78 8.44 -7.32 20.08
CA THR A 78 9.66 -6.49 20.15
C THR A 78 10.92 -7.32 19.98
N ILE A 79 12.03 -6.66 19.70
CA ILE A 79 13.35 -7.27 19.52
C ILE A 79 13.83 -8.03 20.78
N SER A 80 13.40 -7.62 21.96
CA SER A 80 13.67 -8.32 23.23
C SER A 80 12.77 -9.55 23.45
N GLY A 81 11.88 -9.85 22.49
CA GLY A 81 10.95 -10.99 22.55
C GLY A 81 9.68 -10.71 23.35
N LYS A 82 9.46 -9.52 23.87
CA LYS A 82 8.23 -9.20 24.61
C LYS A 82 7.04 -9.14 23.67
N ILE A 83 5.89 -9.55 24.19
CA ILE A 83 4.60 -9.51 23.50
C ILE A 83 3.68 -8.57 24.26
N TYR A 84 3.23 -7.52 23.60
CA TYR A 84 2.24 -6.59 24.15
C TYR A 84 0.92 -6.77 23.43
N ILE A 85 -0.18 -6.63 24.16
CA ILE A 85 -1.51 -6.47 23.58
C ILE A 85 -2.03 -5.09 23.97
N TYR A 86 -2.37 -4.30 22.96
CA TYR A 86 -2.93 -2.96 23.13
C TYR A 86 -4.43 -3.00 22.90
N ASP A 87 -5.16 -2.49 23.90
CA ASP A 87 -6.59 -2.30 23.88
C ASP A 87 -6.89 -0.79 23.78
N GLU A 88 -7.34 -0.35 22.61
CA GLU A 88 -7.59 1.07 22.33
C GLU A 88 -8.69 1.64 23.23
N ASN A 89 -9.76 0.88 23.50
CA ASN A 89 -10.87 1.36 24.33
C ASN A 89 -10.47 1.70 25.77
N HIS A 90 -9.48 0.98 26.29
CA HIS A 90 -8.97 1.22 27.64
C HIS A 90 -7.64 1.97 27.62
N SER A 91 -7.11 2.33 26.46
CA SER A 91 -5.76 2.92 26.24
C SER A 91 -4.68 2.17 27.03
N LYS A 92 -4.80 0.83 27.06
CA LYS A 92 -4.01 -0.03 27.94
C LYS A 92 -3.12 -0.98 27.16
N LYS A 93 -1.83 -0.94 27.50
CA LYS A 93 -0.80 -1.85 27.01
C LYS A 93 -0.57 -2.95 28.05
N ILE A 94 -0.80 -4.21 27.68
CA ILE A 94 -0.69 -5.36 28.58
C ILE A 94 0.45 -6.25 28.08
N LEU A 95 1.41 -6.54 28.95
CA LEU A 95 2.49 -7.48 28.69
C LEU A 95 1.96 -8.91 28.86
N VAL A 96 2.16 -9.75 27.85
CA VAL A 96 1.84 -11.18 27.88
C VAL A 96 2.97 -11.93 28.59
N ASP A 97 2.62 -12.93 29.41
CA ASP A 97 3.60 -13.75 30.15
C ASP A 97 4.22 -14.82 29.23
N LYS A 98 4.89 -14.35 28.21
CA LYS A 98 5.69 -15.16 27.26
C LYS A 98 6.76 -14.28 26.64
N THR A 99 7.98 -14.79 26.55
CA THR A 99 9.09 -14.15 25.82
C THR A 99 9.45 -14.99 24.61
N LEU A 100 9.48 -14.38 23.44
CA LEU A 100 9.89 -15.02 22.19
C LEU A 100 11.41 -15.16 22.14
N LYS A 101 11.87 -16.21 21.47
CA LYS A 101 13.28 -16.43 21.13
C LYS A 101 13.59 -15.97 19.71
N GLY A 102 12.61 -16.03 18.83
CA GLY A 102 12.72 -15.61 17.44
C GLY A 102 12.15 -14.20 17.23
N ILE A 103 12.65 -13.50 16.19
CA ILE A 103 12.36 -12.08 15.94
C ILE A 103 11.34 -11.83 14.83
N LYS A 104 10.91 -12.85 14.09
CA LYS A 104 9.94 -12.71 12.98
C LYS A 104 8.70 -13.54 13.26
N PRO A 105 7.72 -13.03 14.00
CA PRO A 105 6.51 -13.77 14.32
C PRO A 105 5.60 -13.92 13.11
N VAL A 106 5.01 -15.10 12.97
CA VAL A 106 3.86 -15.35 12.09
C VAL A 106 2.61 -15.36 12.97
N PHE A 107 1.58 -14.69 12.52
CA PHE A 107 0.32 -14.52 13.25
C PHE A 107 -0.84 -15.15 12.50
N LEU A 108 -1.79 -15.75 13.22
CA LEU A 108 -3.00 -16.32 12.66
C LEU A 108 -4.16 -16.17 13.61
N ASN A 109 -5.19 -15.43 13.24
CA ASN A 109 -6.43 -15.37 14.00
C ASN A 109 -7.17 -16.71 13.92
N PHE A 110 -7.55 -17.27 15.06
CA PHE A 110 -8.35 -18.47 15.16
C PHE A 110 -9.25 -18.42 16.40
N LEU A 111 -10.54 -18.77 16.23
CA LEU A 111 -11.54 -18.60 17.28
C LEU A 111 -11.51 -17.15 17.83
N ASN A 112 -11.50 -16.98 19.15
CA ASN A 112 -11.42 -15.66 19.81
C ASN A 112 -10.03 -15.40 20.38
N GLY A 113 -8.98 -15.59 19.57
CA GLY A 113 -7.59 -15.35 19.98
C GLY A 113 -6.65 -15.42 18.80
N ILE A 114 -5.36 -15.46 19.08
CA ILE A 114 -4.32 -15.46 18.06
C ILE A 114 -3.31 -16.59 18.28
N LEU A 115 -3.02 -17.32 17.21
CA LEU A 115 -1.89 -18.23 17.12
C LEU A 115 -0.66 -17.45 16.73
N MET A 116 0.46 -17.81 17.31
CA MET A 116 1.75 -17.21 17.04
C MET A 116 2.85 -18.27 16.96
N MET A 117 3.83 -18.05 16.12
CA MET A 117 4.98 -18.90 15.94
C MET A 117 6.15 -18.08 15.39
N THR A 118 7.39 -18.44 15.73
CA THR A 118 8.59 -17.86 15.12
C THR A 118 9.50 -18.96 14.57
N GLU A 119 10.60 -18.59 13.94
CA GLU A 119 11.61 -19.56 13.50
C GLU A 119 12.28 -20.34 14.65
N ALA A 120 12.22 -19.80 15.89
CA ALA A 120 12.82 -20.39 17.08
C ALA A 120 11.81 -20.89 18.12
N ASP A 121 10.57 -20.44 18.01
CA ASP A 121 9.50 -20.82 18.92
C ASP A 121 8.52 -21.76 18.22
N GLY A 122 8.02 -22.77 18.93
CA GLY A 122 6.93 -23.60 18.48
C GLY A 122 5.61 -22.83 18.42
N LEU A 123 4.57 -23.51 17.98
CA LEU A 123 3.23 -22.97 17.93
C LEU A 123 2.65 -22.76 19.32
N PHE A 124 2.06 -21.59 19.57
CA PHE A 124 1.29 -21.31 20.79
C PHE A 124 0.10 -20.41 20.50
N TYR A 125 -0.87 -20.44 21.38
CA TYR A 125 -2.12 -19.69 21.29
C TYR A 125 -2.25 -18.70 22.44
N ILE A 126 -2.57 -17.46 22.14
CA ILE A 126 -2.89 -16.42 23.12
C ILE A 126 -4.41 -16.25 23.13
N LYS A 127 -5.04 -16.59 24.27
CA LYS A 127 -6.48 -16.42 24.45
C LYS A 127 -6.82 -14.94 24.60
N ASN A 128 -7.87 -14.50 23.95
CA ASN A 128 -8.42 -13.17 24.16
C ASN A 128 -9.32 -13.15 25.40
N ASN A 129 -8.71 -13.28 26.57
CA ASN A 129 -9.35 -13.16 27.87
C ASN A 129 -8.68 -12.04 28.69
N SER A 130 -9.15 -11.78 29.89
CA SER A 130 -8.64 -10.69 30.75
C SER A 130 -7.15 -10.81 31.12
N LYS A 131 -6.55 -11.99 31.00
CA LYS A 131 -5.15 -12.27 31.36
C LYS A 131 -4.27 -12.56 30.14
N TYR A 132 -4.85 -12.72 28.94
CA TYR A 132 -4.14 -13.17 27.73
C TYR A 132 -3.30 -14.41 27.96
N GLU A 133 -3.94 -15.44 28.51
CA GLU A 133 -3.27 -16.72 28.82
C GLU A 133 -2.65 -17.33 27.56
N VAL A 134 -1.40 -17.79 27.70
CA VAL A 134 -0.67 -18.50 26.66
C VAL A 134 -0.86 -20.01 26.82
N VAL A 135 -1.21 -20.67 25.71
CA VAL A 135 -1.31 -22.15 25.65
C VAL A 135 -0.32 -22.63 24.61
N GLU A 136 0.68 -23.40 25.05
CA GLU A 136 1.63 -24.05 24.15
C GLU A 136 0.94 -25.16 23.36
N CYS A 137 1.23 -25.27 22.08
CA CYS A 137 0.71 -26.33 21.22
C CYS A 137 1.81 -27.38 20.99
N ASP A 138 1.48 -28.64 21.23
CA ASP A 138 2.43 -29.75 21.10
C ASP A 138 2.45 -30.24 19.63
N LEU A 139 2.89 -29.37 18.70
CA LEU A 139 3.09 -29.73 17.30
C LEU A 139 4.52 -30.23 17.08
N LYS A 140 4.64 -31.52 16.69
CA LYS A 140 5.89 -32.19 16.43
C LYS A 140 6.01 -32.59 14.96
N ASP A 141 7.26 -32.62 14.47
CA ASP A 141 7.58 -33.18 13.16
C ASP A 141 7.69 -34.73 13.23
N LEU A 142 7.98 -35.34 12.08
CA LEU A 142 8.12 -36.80 11.96
C LEU A 142 9.31 -37.38 12.76
N SER A 143 10.21 -36.52 13.22
CA SER A 143 11.38 -36.86 14.03
C SER A 143 11.22 -36.44 15.51
N ASP A 144 10.00 -36.14 15.90
CA ASP A 144 9.62 -35.68 17.28
C ASP A 144 10.25 -34.32 17.67
N ASN A 145 10.74 -33.50 16.73
CA ASN A 145 11.20 -32.16 17.00
C ASN A 145 10.01 -31.18 16.98
N THR A 146 10.10 -30.13 17.78
CA THR A 146 9.10 -29.05 17.76
C THR A 146 9.09 -28.36 16.40
N VAL A 147 7.94 -28.28 15.75
CA VAL A 147 7.77 -27.55 14.50
C VAL A 147 7.84 -26.06 14.79
N THR A 148 8.78 -25.37 14.12
CA THR A 148 8.97 -23.92 14.18
C THR A 148 8.75 -23.33 12.78
N GLY A 149 8.37 -22.06 12.74
CA GLY A 149 7.77 -21.54 11.80
C GLY A 149 7.87 -20.95 10.48
N ALA A 150 7.23 -21.41 9.43
CA ALA A 150 7.26 -20.76 8.13
C ALA A 150 5.95 -20.04 7.75
N SER A 151 4.81 -20.72 7.86
CA SER A 151 3.51 -20.15 7.48
C SER A 151 2.37 -20.90 8.17
N MET A 152 1.28 -20.20 8.41
CA MET A 152 0.06 -20.76 9.01
C MET A 152 -1.19 -20.31 8.27
N ALA A 153 -2.23 -21.13 8.28
CA ALA A 153 -3.53 -20.80 7.73
C ALA A 153 -4.67 -21.48 8.50
N VAL A 154 -5.87 -20.90 8.42
CA VAL A 154 -7.10 -21.58 8.82
C VAL A 154 -7.83 -22.01 7.55
N TYR A 155 -8.10 -23.30 7.42
CA TYR A 155 -8.86 -23.83 6.31
C TYR A 155 -9.77 -24.97 6.75
N LYS A 156 -11.05 -24.90 6.37
CA LYS A 156 -12.10 -25.88 6.74
C LYS A 156 -12.12 -26.19 8.24
N GLY A 157 -12.01 -25.15 9.08
CA GLY A 157 -12.09 -25.29 10.55
C GLY A 157 -10.86 -25.91 11.21
N ARG A 158 -9.76 -26.06 10.52
CA ARG A 158 -8.47 -26.60 11.00
C ARG A 158 -7.36 -25.56 10.89
N VAL A 159 -6.41 -25.67 11.79
CA VAL A 159 -5.15 -24.91 11.72
C VAL A 159 -4.16 -25.71 10.88
N TRP A 160 -3.61 -25.06 9.87
CA TRP A 160 -2.59 -25.61 8.97
C TRP A 160 -1.27 -24.90 9.22
N VAL A 161 -0.19 -25.66 9.32
CA VAL A 161 1.16 -25.15 9.58
C VAL A 161 2.12 -25.74 8.57
N ALA A 162 2.89 -24.90 7.90
CA ALA A 162 3.92 -25.34 6.95
C ALA A 162 5.30 -25.30 7.60
N LYS A 163 6.08 -26.35 7.40
CA LYS A 163 7.50 -26.43 7.72
C LYS A 163 8.22 -27.24 6.65
N ASP A 164 9.23 -26.65 6.04
CA ASP A 164 9.95 -27.25 4.91
C ASP A 164 8.99 -27.72 3.80
N ALA A 165 9.07 -28.95 3.35
CA ALA A 165 8.17 -29.53 2.34
C ALA A 165 6.91 -30.19 2.94
N THR A 166 6.61 -29.99 4.22
CA THR A 166 5.48 -30.64 4.91
C THR A 166 4.48 -29.64 5.40
N ILE A 167 3.19 -29.93 5.25
CA ILE A 167 2.09 -29.20 5.84
C ILE A 167 1.38 -30.08 6.88
N TYR A 168 1.24 -29.56 8.09
CA TYR A 168 0.58 -30.22 9.21
C TYR A 168 -0.82 -29.62 9.38
N TYR A 169 -1.79 -30.43 9.77
CA TYR A 169 -3.14 -29.96 10.05
C TYR A 169 -3.66 -30.48 11.39
N SER A 170 -4.37 -29.62 12.11
CA SER A 170 -4.98 -29.96 13.37
C SER A 170 -6.27 -30.77 13.21
N ALA A 171 -6.72 -31.38 14.30
CA ALA A 171 -8.09 -31.87 14.43
C ALA A 171 -9.12 -30.75 14.21
N LEU A 172 -10.32 -31.10 13.75
CA LEU A 172 -11.37 -30.13 13.42
C LEU A 172 -11.73 -29.28 14.66
N GLY A 173 -11.76 -27.97 14.48
CA GLY A 173 -12.09 -27.01 15.54
C GLY A 173 -11.02 -26.85 16.62
N SER A 174 -9.87 -27.51 16.51
CA SER A 174 -8.78 -27.45 17.47
C SER A 174 -7.60 -26.59 16.98
N TYR A 175 -6.94 -25.90 17.90
CA TYR A 175 -5.69 -25.18 17.63
C TYR A 175 -4.46 -25.90 18.20
N ASN A 176 -4.62 -26.92 19.03
CA ASN A 176 -3.53 -27.58 19.74
C ASN A 176 -3.52 -29.12 19.60
N ASP A 177 -4.51 -29.71 18.93
CA ASP A 177 -4.54 -31.17 18.70
C ASP A 177 -4.04 -31.47 17.27
N PHE A 178 -2.81 -31.94 17.18
CA PHE A 178 -2.16 -32.40 15.94
C PHE A 178 -1.88 -33.91 15.97
N LYS A 179 -2.48 -34.67 16.91
CA LYS A 179 -2.15 -36.05 17.17
C LYS A 179 -3.33 -37.01 17.07
N THR A 180 -4.58 -36.52 17.13
CA THR A 180 -5.76 -37.40 17.09
C THR A 180 -5.78 -38.17 15.78
N GLU A 181 -5.66 -39.51 15.89
CA GLU A 181 -5.71 -40.40 14.74
C GLU A 181 -6.99 -40.18 13.91
N LYS A 182 -6.84 -40.18 12.58
CA LYS A 182 -7.91 -39.99 11.60
C LYS A 182 -8.52 -38.57 11.53
N ASP A 183 -8.12 -37.65 12.40
CA ASP A 183 -8.63 -36.29 12.37
C ASP A 183 -7.51 -35.23 12.24
N ALA A 184 -6.31 -35.50 12.77
CA ALA A 184 -5.13 -34.67 12.58
C ALA A 184 -4.05 -35.41 11.79
N GLY A 185 -3.10 -34.70 11.19
CA GLY A 185 -2.02 -35.33 10.43
C GLY A 185 -1.16 -34.35 9.65
N TYR A 186 -0.56 -34.86 8.58
CA TYR A 186 0.32 -34.10 7.71
C TYR A 186 0.20 -34.55 6.23
N ILE A 187 0.65 -33.68 5.33
CA ILE A 187 0.82 -33.95 3.90
C ILE A 187 2.22 -33.51 3.50
N ASN A 188 3.01 -34.38 2.91
CA ASN A 188 4.37 -34.13 2.44
C ASN A 188 4.61 -34.59 0.99
N GLU A 189 3.58 -35.04 0.31
CA GLU A 189 3.66 -35.56 -1.07
C GLU A 189 3.29 -34.45 -2.05
N PHE A 190 4.31 -33.79 -2.62
CA PHE A 190 4.18 -32.77 -3.65
C PHE A 190 4.77 -33.25 -4.98
N HIS A 191 4.49 -34.50 -5.35
CA HIS A 191 5.06 -35.15 -6.55
C HIS A 191 6.59 -35.04 -6.57
N THR A 192 7.14 -34.41 -7.59
CA THR A 192 8.60 -34.25 -7.74
C THR A 192 9.17 -32.98 -7.14
N ASP A 193 8.30 -32.09 -6.60
CA ASP A 193 8.73 -30.82 -6.05
C ASP A 193 9.12 -30.99 -4.57
N THR A 194 10.40 -31.00 -4.28
CA THR A 194 10.98 -31.13 -2.94
C THR A 194 11.23 -29.77 -2.26
N GLY A 195 10.92 -28.64 -2.93
CA GLY A 195 11.11 -27.31 -2.39
C GLY A 195 10.24 -27.03 -1.15
N SER A 196 10.73 -26.16 -0.28
CA SER A 196 9.99 -25.75 0.92
C SER A 196 8.72 -24.99 0.57
N VAL A 197 7.68 -25.17 1.41
CA VAL A 197 6.46 -24.36 1.35
C VAL A 197 6.78 -22.97 1.88
N THR A 198 6.55 -21.94 1.07
CA THR A 198 6.79 -20.54 1.43
C THR A 198 5.58 -19.89 2.05
N ALA A 199 4.37 -20.34 1.67
CA ALA A 199 3.13 -19.79 2.22
C ALA A 199 1.94 -20.74 2.12
N LEU A 200 1.03 -20.59 3.08
CA LEU A 200 -0.32 -21.14 3.08
C LEU A 200 -1.32 -20.00 3.07
N LYS A 201 -2.28 -20.02 2.15
CA LYS A 201 -3.34 -18.98 2.14
C LYS A 201 -4.65 -19.57 1.61
N PRO A 202 -5.75 -19.48 2.35
CA PRO A 202 -7.05 -19.89 1.84
C PRO A 202 -7.47 -19.02 0.65
N TYR A 203 -8.00 -19.66 -0.37
CA TYR A 203 -8.58 -18.99 -1.53
C TYR A 203 -9.85 -19.72 -1.98
N LYS A 204 -11.00 -19.08 -1.76
CA LYS A 204 -12.31 -19.68 -2.01
C LYS A 204 -12.44 -21.02 -1.28
N ASP A 205 -12.75 -22.10 -1.99
CA ASP A 205 -12.90 -23.45 -1.45
C ASP A 205 -11.58 -24.24 -1.37
N TYR A 206 -10.46 -23.60 -1.61
CA TYR A 206 -9.13 -24.23 -1.65
C TYR A 206 -8.22 -23.64 -0.57
N LEU A 207 -7.26 -24.44 -0.13
CA LEU A 207 -6.04 -23.94 0.49
C LEU A 207 -4.95 -23.86 -0.57
N ALA A 208 -4.54 -22.66 -0.93
CA ALA A 208 -3.39 -22.45 -1.81
C ALA A 208 -2.10 -22.69 -1.01
N VAL A 209 -1.31 -23.64 -1.48
CA VAL A 209 -0.01 -24.02 -0.92
C VAL A 209 1.06 -23.54 -1.89
N TYR A 210 1.76 -22.50 -1.48
CA TYR A 210 2.80 -21.88 -2.30
C TYR A 210 4.16 -22.46 -1.95
N LYS A 211 4.94 -22.70 -2.98
CA LYS A 211 6.39 -22.89 -2.93
C LYS A 211 7.06 -21.75 -3.69
N LYS A 212 8.37 -21.75 -3.83
CA LYS A 212 9.10 -20.69 -4.52
C LYS A 212 8.66 -20.53 -5.99
N ASP A 213 8.53 -21.64 -6.70
CA ASP A 213 8.28 -21.66 -8.15
C ASP A 213 6.97 -22.35 -8.55
N SER A 214 6.14 -22.74 -7.58
CA SER A 214 4.91 -23.46 -7.83
C SER A 214 3.81 -23.12 -6.82
N VAL A 215 2.56 -23.29 -7.23
CA VAL A 215 1.40 -23.24 -6.36
C VAL A 215 0.55 -24.49 -6.55
N TYR A 216 0.17 -25.08 -5.44
CA TYR A 216 -0.75 -26.22 -5.36
C TYR A 216 -2.06 -25.76 -4.77
N LEU A 217 -3.14 -26.40 -5.18
CA LEU A 217 -4.47 -26.24 -4.59
C LEU A 217 -4.85 -27.51 -3.84
N LEU A 218 -5.10 -27.35 -2.55
CA LEU A 218 -5.60 -28.42 -1.71
C LEU A 218 -7.11 -28.26 -1.56
N THR A 219 -7.83 -29.36 -1.76
CA THR A 219 -9.28 -29.51 -1.61
C THR A 219 -9.62 -30.52 -0.53
N GLY A 220 -10.87 -30.67 -0.22
CA GLY A 220 -11.37 -31.62 0.75
C GLY A 220 -11.82 -30.96 2.05
N THR A 221 -12.52 -31.73 2.86
CA THR A 221 -13.08 -31.30 4.15
C THR A 221 -12.60 -32.16 5.32
N SER A 222 -12.12 -33.36 5.01
CA SER A 222 -11.63 -34.34 5.98
C SER A 222 -10.34 -35.00 5.51
N PRO A 223 -9.56 -35.62 6.40
CA PRO A 223 -8.34 -36.33 6.02
C PRO A 223 -8.50 -37.37 4.92
N ASP A 224 -9.69 -38.00 4.84
CA ASP A 224 -9.99 -39.07 3.88
C ASP A 224 -10.20 -38.53 2.44
N ASP A 225 -10.55 -37.23 2.30
CA ASP A 225 -10.85 -36.60 1.00
C ASP A 225 -9.90 -35.46 0.64
N PHE A 226 -8.85 -35.20 1.43
CA PHE A 226 -7.84 -34.22 1.08
C PHE A 226 -7.11 -34.62 -0.20
N ALA A 227 -7.15 -33.74 -1.19
CA ALA A 227 -6.43 -33.89 -2.45
C ALA A 227 -5.64 -32.63 -2.77
N ILE A 228 -4.38 -32.78 -3.13
CA ILE A 228 -3.50 -31.69 -3.50
C ILE A 228 -3.07 -31.84 -4.96
N VAL A 229 -3.22 -30.77 -5.73
CA VAL A 229 -2.92 -30.77 -7.16
C VAL A 229 -2.04 -29.58 -7.50
N LEU A 230 -0.99 -29.81 -8.29
CA LEU A 230 -0.19 -28.72 -8.89
C LEU A 230 -1.10 -27.90 -9.78
N PHE A 231 -1.18 -26.60 -9.50
CA PHE A 231 -2.02 -25.68 -10.25
C PHE A 231 -1.23 -24.86 -11.26
N ALA A 232 -0.10 -24.28 -10.87
CA ALA A 232 0.74 -23.47 -11.75
C ALA A 232 2.22 -23.52 -11.34
N ASN A 233 3.09 -23.31 -12.33
CA ASN A 233 4.54 -23.17 -12.15
C ASN A 233 4.90 -21.69 -11.89
N LYS A 234 4.25 -21.13 -10.89
CA LYS A 234 4.49 -19.79 -10.33
C LYS A 234 4.18 -19.86 -8.85
N GLY A 235 5.14 -19.53 -8.03
CA GLY A 235 4.97 -19.56 -6.58
C GLY A 235 5.09 -18.20 -5.94
N ALA A 236 5.11 -18.16 -4.62
CA ALA A 236 5.22 -16.93 -3.85
C ALA A 236 6.52 -16.88 -3.05
N VAL A 237 7.10 -15.69 -2.94
CA VAL A 237 8.36 -15.47 -2.19
C VAL A 237 8.17 -15.64 -0.67
N GLY A 238 6.97 -15.40 -0.13
CA GLY A 238 6.68 -15.53 1.29
C GLY A 238 5.23 -15.18 1.61
N ALA A 239 4.76 -15.59 2.80
CA ALA A 239 3.37 -15.41 3.24
C ALA A 239 2.93 -13.95 3.35
N GLY A 240 3.84 -13.05 3.76
CA GLY A 240 3.55 -11.61 3.85
C GLY A 240 3.25 -10.95 2.51
N SER A 241 3.67 -11.55 1.40
CA SER A 241 3.48 -11.03 0.05
C SER A 241 2.15 -11.44 -0.60
N ILE A 242 1.28 -12.15 0.12
CA ILE A 242 0.02 -12.69 -0.41
C ILE A 242 -1.18 -11.99 0.21
N VAL A 243 -2.07 -11.48 -0.61
CA VAL A 243 -3.27 -10.78 -0.17
C VAL A 243 -4.50 -11.21 -0.98
N ASN A 244 -5.63 -11.36 -0.29
CA ASN A 244 -6.93 -11.55 -0.93
C ASN A 244 -7.60 -10.20 -1.14
N VAL A 245 -8.02 -9.91 -2.37
CA VAL A 245 -8.75 -8.70 -2.73
C VAL A 245 -9.94 -9.13 -3.58
N GLU A 246 -11.14 -8.94 -3.07
CA GLU A 246 -12.38 -9.36 -3.72
C GLU A 246 -12.38 -10.85 -4.12
N ASN A 247 -12.35 -11.11 -5.41
CA ASN A 247 -12.36 -12.46 -5.98
C ASN A 247 -10.99 -12.95 -6.43
N LYS A 248 -9.92 -12.22 -6.08
CA LYS A 248 -8.55 -12.53 -6.48
C LYS A 248 -7.66 -12.72 -5.27
N GLN A 249 -6.66 -13.59 -5.43
CA GLN A 249 -5.57 -13.71 -4.48
C GLN A 249 -4.28 -13.29 -5.17
N TYR A 250 -3.78 -12.11 -4.80
CA TYR A 250 -2.53 -11.59 -5.33
C TYR A 250 -1.34 -12.14 -4.56
N PHE A 251 -0.25 -12.41 -5.26
CA PHE A 251 0.99 -12.92 -4.69
C PHE A 251 2.21 -12.42 -5.46
N LEU A 252 3.33 -12.26 -4.76
CA LEU A 252 4.61 -11.85 -5.32
C LEU A 252 5.46 -13.07 -5.64
N SER A 253 5.92 -13.13 -6.88
CA SER A 253 6.94 -14.06 -7.39
C SER A 253 8.10 -13.24 -7.97
N ASN A 254 8.49 -13.47 -9.21
CA ASN A 254 9.34 -12.55 -10.00
C ASN A 254 8.56 -11.36 -10.60
N GLY A 255 7.37 -11.12 -10.16
CA GLY A 255 6.38 -10.13 -10.47
C GLY A 255 5.14 -10.42 -9.63
N ILE A 256 4.13 -9.54 -9.68
CA ILE A 256 2.88 -9.71 -8.95
C ILE A 256 1.84 -10.33 -9.87
N PHE A 257 1.34 -11.49 -9.47
CA PHE A 257 0.32 -12.28 -10.17
C PHE A 257 -0.91 -12.46 -9.29
N ALA A 258 -1.99 -12.97 -9.87
CA ALA A 258 -3.19 -13.31 -9.11
C ALA A 258 -3.72 -14.70 -9.49
N LEU A 259 -4.24 -15.42 -8.50
CA LEU A 259 -5.23 -16.47 -8.75
C LEU A 259 -6.58 -15.78 -8.88
N GLU A 260 -7.33 -16.08 -9.94
CA GLU A 260 -8.65 -15.49 -10.16
C GLU A 260 -9.65 -16.52 -10.66
N GLN A 261 -10.91 -16.35 -10.27
CA GLN A 261 -11.99 -17.17 -10.80
C GLN A 261 -12.57 -16.52 -12.04
N VAL A 262 -12.76 -17.31 -13.09
CA VAL A 262 -13.29 -16.86 -14.37
C VAL A 262 -14.39 -17.78 -14.88
N GLY A 263 -15.30 -17.19 -15.66
CA GLY A 263 -16.39 -17.87 -16.32
C GLY A 263 -17.50 -18.34 -15.38
N GLU A 264 -18.54 -18.93 -15.96
CA GLU A 264 -19.74 -19.39 -15.23
C GLU A 264 -19.46 -20.60 -14.32
N LEU A 265 -18.42 -21.38 -14.62
CA LEU A 265 -18.02 -22.56 -13.85
C LEU A 265 -17.04 -22.24 -12.70
N ASN A 266 -16.78 -20.96 -12.43
CA ASN A 266 -15.85 -20.52 -11.38
C ASN A 266 -14.47 -21.20 -11.44
N GLN A 267 -13.95 -21.44 -12.64
CA GLN A 267 -12.65 -22.05 -12.82
C GLN A 267 -11.55 -21.09 -12.34
N ILE A 268 -10.59 -21.62 -11.58
CA ILE A 268 -9.43 -20.85 -11.17
C ILE A 268 -8.44 -20.81 -12.33
N GLN A 269 -7.90 -19.63 -12.58
CA GLN A 269 -6.78 -19.44 -13.52
C GLN A 269 -5.71 -18.53 -12.92
N LEU A 270 -4.51 -18.60 -13.49
CA LEU A 270 -3.44 -17.65 -13.23
C LEU A 270 -3.67 -16.41 -14.09
N GLY A 271 -3.88 -15.26 -13.45
CA GLY A 271 -4.02 -13.97 -14.11
C GLY A 271 -2.69 -13.43 -14.65
N SER A 272 -2.77 -12.37 -15.45
CA SER A 272 -1.59 -11.68 -15.97
C SER A 272 -0.82 -10.94 -14.88
N GLU A 273 0.45 -10.65 -15.15
CA GLU A 273 1.30 -9.84 -14.25
C GLU A 273 0.76 -8.41 -14.17
N ILE A 274 0.48 -7.94 -12.95
CA ILE A 274 0.02 -6.56 -12.71
C ILE A 274 1.17 -5.58 -12.44
N SER A 275 2.36 -6.06 -12.13
CA SER A 275 3.55 -5.25 -11.79
C SER A 275 4.38 -4.84 -13.00
N SER A 276 3.96 -5.16 -14.23
CA SER A 276 4.71 -4.84 -15.44
C SER A 276 5.08 -3.35 -15.57
N LYS A 277 4.21 -2.47 -15.10
CA LYS A 277 4.42 -1.01 -15.11
C LYS A 277 5.56 -0.53 -14.20
N ILE A 278 5.91 -1.30 -13.17
CA ILE A 278 6.95 -0.98 -12.18
C ILE A 278 8.10 -1.98 -12.19
N LYS A 279 8.23 -2.76 -13.24
CA LYS A 279 9.19 -3.87 -13.33
C LYS A 279 10.65 -3.43 -13.16
N GLN A 280 10.98 -2.22 -13.57
CA GLN A 280 12.34 -1.68 -13.46
C GLN A 280 12.78 -1.52 -12.00
N GLU A 281 11.84 -1.21 -11.09
CA GLU A 281 12.12 -1.06 -9.66
C GLU A 281 12.53 -2.35 -8.96
N PHE A 282 12.19 -3.52 -9.53
CA PHE A 282 12.52 -4.81 -8.91
C PHE A 282 14.03 -5.03 -8.76
N SER A 283 14.86 -4.33 -9.54
CA SER A 283 16.32 -4.37 -9.39
C SER A 283 16.83 -3.61 -8.16
N SER A 284 16.04 -2.69 -7.61
CA SER A 284 16.36 -1.90 -6.41
C SER A 284 15.89 -2.57 -5.13
N PHE A 285 15.05 -3.60 -5.23
CA PHE A 285 14.56 -4.30 -4.05
C PHE A 285 15.60 -5.28 -3.52
N GLY A 286 15.63 -5.42 -2.19
CA GLY A 286 16.46 -6.38 -1.47
C GLY A 286 15.87 -7.79 -1.50
N LYS A 287 15.85 -8.45 -0.34
CA LYS A 287 15.30 -9.80 -0.21
C LYS A 287 13.77 -9.76 -0.25
N LEU A 288 13.19 -10.13 -1.39
CA LEU A 288 11.74 -10.10 -1.62
C LEU A 288 10.94 -10.95 -0.61
N GLU A 289 11.56 -11.93 0.04
CA GLU A 289 10.94 -12.74 1.11
C GLU A 289 10.48 -11.89 2.30
N GLY A 290 11.05 -10.69 2.49
CA GLY A 290 10.64 -9.72 3.51
C GLY A 290 9.47 -8.82 3.11
N THR A 291 8.93 -8.96 1.90
CA THR A 291 7.84 -8.11 1.41
C THR A 291 6.56 -8.35 2.20
N LEU A 292 5.91 -7.24 2.59
CA LEU A 292 4.55 -7.25 3.13
C LEU A 292 3.59 -6.64 2.12
N CYS A 293 2.43 -7.26 1.95
CA CYS A 293 1.33 -6.72 1.16
C CYS A 293 0.08 -6.56 2.02
N ILE A 294 -0.47 -5.36 2.03
CA ILE A 294 -1.65 -5.00 2.80
C ILE A 294 -2.78 -4.58 1.85
N HIS A 295 -3.96 -5.15 2.04
CA HIS A 295 -5.18 -4.69 1.38
C HIS A 295 -5.83 -3.58 2.20
N TYR A 296 -5.76 -2.35 1.69
CA TYR A 296 -6.43 -1.20 2.29
C TYR A 296 -7.79 -0.98 1.61
N GLU A 297 -8.81 -1.72 2.09
CA GLU A 297 -10.13 -1.79 1.47
C GLU A 297 -10.82 -0.41 1.35
N LYS A 298 -10.71 0.43 2.38
CA LYS A 298 -11.32 1.78 2.39
C LYS A 298 -10.90 2.67 1.22
N ARG A 299 -9.71 2.43 0.68
CA ARG A 299 -9.15 3.20 -0.42
C ARG A 299 -9.08 2.41 -1.73
N SER A 300 -9.51 1.15 -1.74
CA SER A 300 -9.37 0.25 -2.89
C SER A 300 -7.93 0.12 -3.36
N GLN A 301 -7.01 -0.05 -2.41
CA GLN A 301 -5.58 -0.07 -2.63
C GLN A 301 -4.93 -1.34 -2.09
N MET A 302 -3.86 -1.78 -2.75
CA MET A 302 -2.89 -2.73 -2.22
C MET A 302 -1.59 -1.99 -1.95
N TRP A 303 -1.10 -2.05 -0.73
CA TRP A 303 0.14 -1.43 -0.29
C TRP A 303 1.22 -2.49 -0.20
N TYR A 304 2.26 -2.38 -1.05
CA TYR A 304 3.41 -3.27 -1.08
C TYR A 304 4.60 -2.59 -0.42
N PHE A 305 5.01 -3.13 0.70
CA PHE A 305 6.18 -2.73 1.45
C PHE A 305 7.35 -3.62 1.02
N PHE A 306 8.13 -3.15 0.07
CA PHE A 306 9.31 -3.86 -0.41
C PHE A 306 10.53 -3.49 0.42
N PRO A 307 11.35 -4.47 0.88
CA PRO A 307 12.64 -4.15 1.46
C PRO A 307 13.59 -3.66 0.35
N TYR A 308 14.19 -2.51 0.54
CA TYR A 308 15.19 -2.00 -0.39
C TYR A 308 16.57 -2.61 -0.12
N ALA A 309 17.43 -2.69 -1.16
CA ALA A 309 18.72 -3.36 -1.08
C ALA A 309 19.71 -2.60 -0.17
N ASP A 310 19.57 -1.29 -0.07
CA ASP A 310 20.51 -0.41 0.61
C ASP A 310 20.45 -0.53 2.15
N ASP A 311 19.24 -0.67 2.72
CA ASP A 311 19.02 -0.61 4.17
C ASP A 311 18.09 -1.66 4.74
N ASN A 312 17.35 -2.40 3.89
CA ASN A 312 16.32 -3.38 4.24
C ASN A 312 15.08 -2.82 4.98
N TYR A 313 14.90 -1.50 5.06
CA TYR A 313 13.69 -0.90 5.58
C TYR A 313 12.55 -0.87 4.56
N LEU A 314 11.32 -0.72 5.08
CA LEU A 314 10.08 -0.75 4.31
C LEU A 314 9.51 0.66 4.10
N HIS A 315 10.37 1.67 4.06
CA HIS A 315 9.96 3.08 4.05
C HIS A 315 9.38 3.54 2.70
N THR A 316 9.72 2.88 1.60
CA THR A 316 9.12 3.16 0.29
C THR A 316 8.06 2.12 -0.02
N VAL A 317 6.82 2.58 -0.04
CA VAL A 317 5.65 1.74 -0.26
C VAL A 317 5.15 1.94 -1.68
N TRP A 318 5.01 0.85 -2.43
CA TRP A 318 4.37 0.87 -3.73
C TRP A 318 2.88 0.59 -3.58
N ILE A 319 2.06 1.54 -4.00
CA ILE A 319 0.60 1.46 -3.91
C ILE A 319 0.03 1.11 -5.28
N ASN A 320 -0.73 0.03 -5.33
CA ASN A 320 -1.58 -0.32 -6.46
C ASN A 320 -3.02 0.10 -6.17
N ASP A 321 -3.50 1.12 -6.85
CA ASP A 321 -4.91 1.46 -6.93
C ASP A 321 -5.56 0.54 -7.96
N TYR A 322 -6.29 -0.47 -7.49
CA TYR A 322 -6.83 -1.48 -8.37
C TYR A 322 -8.09 -1.04 -9.12
N ILE A 323 -8.77 0.02 -8.69
CA ILE A 323 -9.87 0.65 -9.42
C ILE A 323 -9.32 1.37 -10.65
N ASN A 324 -8.30 2.22 -10.44
CA ASN A 324 -7.67 2.98 -11.51
C ASN A 324 -6.63 2.17 -12.30
N LYS A 325 -6.25 0.97 -11.82
CA LYS A 325 -5.15 0.14 -12.38
C LYS A 325 -3.85 0.92 -12.49
N ALA A 326 -3.57 1.70 -11.48
CA ALA A 326 -2.46 2.63 -11.40
C ALA A 326 -1.50 2.27 -10.26
N TRP A 327 -0.22 2.62 -10.44
CA TRP A 327 0.82 2.46 -9.45
C TRP A 327 1.40 3.83 -9.09
N TYR A 328 1.69 4.04 -7.82
CA TYR A 328 2.40 5.22 -7.33
C TYR A 328 3.15 4.92 -6.03
N LYS A 329 4.06 5.81 -5.65
CA LYS A 329 4.94 5.64 -4.48
C LYS A 329 4.47 6.48 -3.29
N ARG A 330 4.67 5.91 -2.10
CA ARG A 330 4.65 6.60 -0.83
C ARG A 330 6.01 6.43 -0.17
N VAL A 331 6.69 7.55 0.10
CA VAL A 331 7.98 7.56 0.79
C VAL A 331 7.77 8.08 2.20
N ILE A 332 8.00 7.22 3.17
CA ILE A 332 7.81 7.50 4.61
C ILE A 332 9.19 7.83 5.19
N PRO A 333 9.36 8.95 5.91
CA PRO A 333 10.68 9.35 6.42
C PRO A 333 11.17 8.49 7.60
N GLN A 334 10.30 7.69 8.21
CA GLN A 334 10.64 6.79 9.30
C GLN A 334 11.17 5.44 8.77
N ASP A 335 12.10 4.82 9.50
CA ASP A 335 12.68 3.51 9.18
C ASP A 335 11.69 2.38 9.51
N ILE A 336 10.72 2.17 8.64
CA ILE A 336 9.63 1.21 8.84
C ILE A 336 10.17 -0.22 8.78
N VAL A 337 9.81 -1.05 9.75
CA VAL A 337 10.19 -2.46 9.86
C VAL A 337 9.03 -3.43 9.69
N THR A 338 7.81 -3.00 10.00
CA THR A 338 6.62 -3.83 9.84
C THR A 338 5.36 -2.97 9.70
N ALA A 339 4.29 -3.58 9.20
CA ALA A 339 3.00 -2.93 9.02
C ALA A 339 1.85 -3.92 9.20
N CYS A 340 0.67 -3.43 9.58
CA CYS A 340 -0.56 -4.22 9.65
C CYS A 340 -1.81 -3.39 9.36
N ILE A 341 -2.94 -4.07 9.18
CA ILE A 341 -4.26 -3.47 9.28
C ILE A 341 -4.74 -3.61 10.73
N TYR A 342 -5.24 -2.52 11.28
CA TYR A 342 -5.91 -2.50 12.56
C TYR A 342 -7.14 -1.58 12.48
N ASN A 343 -8.30 -2.11 12.85
CA ASN A 343 -9.60 -1.43 12.69
C ASN A 343 -9.84 -0.87 11.26
N GLY A 344 -9.37 -1.61 10.25
CA GLY A 344 -9.51 -1.24 8.84
C GLY A 344 -8.67 -0.04 8.40
N LEU A 345 -7.63 0.32 9.16
CA LEU A 345 -6.65 1.36 8.85
C LEU A 345 -5.24 0.76 8.82
N VAL A 346 -4.35 1.38 8.06
CA VAL A 346 -2.95 0.96 7.97
C VAL A 346 -2.17 1.53 9.15
N TYR A 347 -1.41 0.68 9.80
CA TYR A 347 -0.45 1.05 10.83
C TYR A 347 0.93 0.52 10.46
N THR A 348 1.94 1.34 10.66
CA THR A 348 3.35 1.01 10.45
C THR A 348 4.12 1.13 11.75
N ALA A 349 5.22 0.42 11.88
CA ALA A 349 6.10 0.55 13.03
C ALA A 349 7.56 0.75 12.58
N ASP A 350 8.28 1.60 13.31
CA ASP A 350 9.67 1.89 13.06
C ASP A 350 10.64 1.06 13.94
N ASN A 351 11.93 1.16 13.64
CA ASN A 351 13.01 0.53 14.39
C ASN A 351 13.27 1.17 15.78
N LYS A 352 12.58 2.27 16.11
CA LYS A 352 12.68 2.97 17.39
C LYS A 352 11.57 2.63 18.36
N GLY A 353 10.63 1.78 17.93
CA GLY A 353 9.50 1.33 18.76
C GLY A 353 8.26 2.19 18.68
N LYS A 354 8.16 3.05 17.68
CA LYS A 354 6.99 3.88 17.47
C LYS A 354 6.07 3.26 16.43
N ILE A 355 4.78 3.33 16.70
CA ILE A 355 3.72 2.88 15.80
C ILE A 355 3.00 4.11 15.29
N TYR A 356 2.84 4.19 13.97
CA TYR A 356 2.19 5.30 13.29
C TYR A 356 0.89 4.83 12.64
N LYS A 357 -0.12 5.69 12.72
CA LYS A 357 -1.36 5.56 11.95
C LYS A 357 -1.14 6.27 10.62
N GLU A 358 -1.15 5.52 9.55
CA GLU A 358 -0.95 6.00 8.19
C GLU A 358 -2.22 6.64 7.61
N ASP A 359 -2.06 7.37 6.49
CA ASP A 359 -3.15 8.03 5.77
C ASP A 359 -3.94 9.01 6.67
N PHE A 360 -3.21 9.75 7.49
CA PHE A 360 -3.79 10.65 8.49
C PHE A 360 -3.01 11.97 8.59
N GLY A 361 -3.75 13.10 8.62
CA GLY A 361 -3.17 14.42 8.72
C GLY A 361 -2.42 14.86 7.45
N THR A 362 -1.71 15.97 7.55
CA THR A 362 -1.00 16.63 6.45
C THR A 362 0.51 16.52 6.54
N THR A 363 1.02 15.93 7.63
CA THR A 363 2.46 15.76 7.92
C THR A 363 2.80 14.33 8.30
N PHE A 364 4.05 13.92 8.14
CA PHE A 364 4.60 12.70 8.71
C PHE A 364 5.03 12.96 10.16
N ASN A 365 4.08 12.82 11.08
CA ASN A 365 4.31 13.05 12.51
C ASN A 365 5.00 14.40 12.81
N GLY A 366 4.54 15.47 12.14
CA GLY A 366 5.07 16.83 12.28
C GLY A 366 6.10 17.24 11.22
N GLU A 367 6.65 16.32 10.45
CA GLU A 367 7.52 16.62 9.31
C GLU A 367 6.69 16.85 8.04
N ALA A 368 7.09 17.78 7.20
CA ALA A 368 6.42 18.06 5.94
C ALA A 368 6.40 16.83 5.02
N VAL A 369 5.28 16.58 4.37
CA VAL A 369 5.19 15.56 3.32
C VAL A 369 5.80 16.15 2.05
N LYS A 370 7.03 15.73 1.73
CA LYS A 370 7.65 16.06 0.43
C LYS A 370 6.90 15.31 -0.65
N PHE A 371 6.52 16.01 -1.70
CA PHE A 371 5.80 15.41 -2.83
C PHE A 371 6.40 15.82 -4.16
N MET A 372 6.30 14.95 -5.13
CA MET A 372 6.69 15.21 -6.51
C MET A 372 5.80 14.43 -7.46
N TRP A 373 5.38 15.09 -8.53
CA TRP A 373 4.72 14.47 -9.66
C TRP A 373 5.41 14.87 -10.96
N LYS A 374 5.73 13.90 -11.78
CA LYS A 374 6.37 14.10 -13.07
C LYS A 374 5.48 13.56 -14.18
N SER A 375 4.99 14.45 -15.05
CA SER A 375 4.20 14.05 -16.22
C SER A 375 5.05 13.22 -17.20
N PRO A 376 4.46 12.54 -18.18
CA PRO A 376 5.22 12.11 -19.34
C PRO A 376 5.66 13.33 -20.17
N PHE A 377 6.52 13.10 -21.18
CA PHE A 377 6.73 14.10 -22.21
C PHE A 377 5.48 14.19 -23.09
N LEU A 378 4.75 15.29 -22.96
CA LEU A 378 3.51 15.55 -23.68
C LEU A 378 3.86 16.16 -25.04
N ALA A 379 3.61 15.41 -26.10
CA ALA A 379 3.84 15.87 -27.48
C ALA A 379 2.72 16.78 -27.99
N LEU A 380 1.71 17.04 -27.17
CA LEU A 380 0.54 17.85 -27.46
C LEU A 380 -0.17 17.41 -28.76
N SER A 381 -0.42 18.34 -29.72
CA SER A 381 -1.19 18.02 -30.91
C SER A 381 -0.42 17.21 -31.96
N ASN A 382 0.88 17.48 -32.16
CA ASN A 382 1.68 16.81 -33.18
C ASN A 382 3.13 16.57 -32.72
N PRO A 383 3.57 15.32 -32.57
CA PRO A 383 4.92 14.99 -32.10
C PRO A 383 6.05 15.33 -33.09
N HIS A 384 5.73 15.61 -34.35
CA HIS A 384 6.71 15.85 -35.41
C HIS A 384 7.01 17.31 -35.67
N HIS A 385 6.26 18.23 -35.08
CA HIS A 385 6.44 19.66 -35.25
C HIS A 385 6.89 20.33 -33.96
N ARG A 386 7.80 21.30 -34.07
CA ARG A 386 8.11 22.21 -32.97
C ARG A 386 6.93 23.14 -32.74
N LYS A 387 6.57 23.34 -31.49
CA LYS A 387 5.46 24.21 -31.09
C LYS A 387 5.95 25.18 -30.03
N MET A 388 5.60 26.45 -30.20
CA MET A 388 5.71 27.38 -29.07
C MET A 388 4.51 27.20 -28.18
N ILE A 389 4.77 26.97 -26.88
CA ILE A 389 3.75 26.92 -25.88
C ILE A 389 3.70 28.31 -25.27
N ASP A 390 2.68 29.05 -25.62
CA ASP A 390 2.51 30.45 -25.20
C ASP A 390 2.03 30.45 -23.72
N GLU A 391 1.03 29.62 -23.43
CA GLU A 391 0.42 29.55 -22.13
C GLU A 391 0.06 28.11 -21.80
N PHE A 392 0.19 27.74 -20.51
CA PHE A 392 -0.46 26.56 -20.01
C PHE A 392 -1.14 26.89 -18.69
N TYR A 393 -2.16 26.09 -18.36
CA TYR A 393 -3.00 26.30 -17.22
C TYR A 393 -3.10 25.00 -16.40
N PHE A 394 -3.01 25.14 -15.08
CA PHE A 394 -3.42 24.12 -14.14
C PHE A 394 -4.89 24.34 -13.77
N LEU A 395 -5.71 23.31 -13.91
CA LEU A 395 -7.02 23.28 -13.27
C LEU A 395 -6.84 22.71 -11.86
N LEU A 396 -7.21 23.50 -10.87
CA LEU A 396 -6.98 23.19 -9.47
C LEU A 396 -8.32 23.04 -8.72
N ASP A 397 -8.37 22.10 -7.80
CA ASP A 397 -9.43 21.99 -6.78
C ASP A 397 -8.76 22.20 -5.41
N THR A 398 -8.92 23.39 -4.86
CA THR A 398 -8.30 23.78 -3.60
C THR A 398 -9.25 24.62 -2.75
N GLU A 399 -9.17 24.45 -1.44
CA GLU A 399 -9.93 25.23 -0.46
C GLU A 399 -9.01 26.18 0.36
N GLN A 400 -7.69 26.12 0.13
CA GLN A 400 -6.68 26.86 0.90
C GLN A 400 -5.54 27.35 0.01
N ASP A 401 -4.77 28.29 0.54
CA ASP A 401 -3.52 28.73 -0.05
C ASP A 401 -2.53 27.57 -0.09
N ASN A 402 -1.86 27.42 -1.23
CA ASN A 402 -0.86 26.38 -1.44
C ASN A 402 0.30 26.91 -2.24
N ASP A 403 1.50 26.51 -1.85
CA ASP A 403 2.73 26.76 -2.59
C ASP A 403 3.25 25.48 -3.20
N PHE A 404 3.61 25.51 -4.48
CA PHE A 404 4.31 24.41 -5.13
C PHE A 404 5.34 24.89 -6.14
N ASN A 405 6.42 24.12 -6.25
CA ASN A 405 7.46 24.35 -7.25
C ASN A 405 7.08 23.70 -8.55
N PHE A 406 7.38 24.38 -9.63
CA PHE A 406 7.08 23.92 -10.96
C PHE A 406 8.33 23.99 -11.84
N SER A 407 8.66 22.90 -12.53
CA SER A 407 9.77 22.80 -13.48
C SER A 407 9.29 22.20 -14.80
N VAL A 408 9.89 22.64 -15.90
CA VAL A 408 9.60 22.15 -17.24
C VAL A 408 10.85 21.54 -17.86
N TYR A 409 10.74 20.31 -18.34
CA TYR A 409 11.75 19.62 -19.13
C TYR A 409 11.32 19.61 -20.60
N LYS A 410 12.27 19.66 -21.52
CA LYS A 410 11.98 19.86 -22.94
C LYS A 410 12.60 18.74 -23.80
N ASP A 411 11.96 18.43 -24.91
CA ASP A 411 12.49 17.61 -25.99
C ASP A 411 13.10 16.26 -25.57
N TYR A 412 12.45 15.59 -24.61
CA TYR A 412 12.85 14.29 -24.04
C TYR A 412 14.17 14.31 -23.25
N ASP A 413 14.73 15.51 -22.98
CA ASP A 413 15.82 15.68 -22.05
C ASP A 413 15.30 15.77 -20.62
N SER A 414 15.69 14.82 -19.78
CA SER A 414 15.28 14.75 -18.37
C SER A 414 16.37 15.25 -17.40
N GLU A 415 17.52 15.66 -17.91
CA GLU A 415 18.66 16.12 -17.10
C GLU A 415 18.73 17.65 -17.03
N TYR A 416 18.27 18.34 -18.07
CA TYR A 416 18.18 19.79 -18.08
C TYR A 416 16.73 20.23 -17.92
N SER A 417 16.40 20.75 -16.74
CA SER A 417 15.26 21.64 -16.60
C SER A 417 15.73 23.05 -16.92
N ASP A 418 15.04 23.79 -17.78
CA ASP A 418 15.10 25.22 -17.65
C ASP A 418 14.45 25.55 -16.32
N ASP A 419 15.22 26.12 -15.42
CA ASP A 419 14.76 26.54 -14.10
C ASP A 419 13.71 27.66 -14.25
N ILE A 420 12.53 27.26 -14.65
CA ILE A 420 11.33 28.02 -14.34
C ILE A 420 10.93 27.53 -12.93
N GLU A 421 11.82 27.74 -11.96
CA GLU A 421 11.42 27.73 -10.58
C GLU A 421 10.50 28.92 -10.32
N LYS A 422 9.25 28.76 -10.67
CA LYS A 422 8.20 29.64 -10.19
C LYS A 422 7.54 28.94 -9.02
N ILE A 423 7.70 29.52 -7.86
CA ILE A 423 6.83 29.23 -6.72
C ILE A 423 5.46 29.78 -7.10
N TYR A 424 4.50 28.91 -7.29
CA TYR A 424 3.10 29.31 -7.43
C TYR A 424 2.47 29.32 -6.05
N SER A 425 2.22 30.54 -5.57
CA SER A 425 1.40 30.78 -4.37
C SER A 425 -0.02 30.97 -4.84
N ILE A 426 -0.87 29.99 -4.57
CA ILE A 426 -2.30 30.09 -4.83
C ILE A 426 -2.92 30.75 -3.62
N HIS A 427 -3.31 32.01 -3.75
CA HIS A 427 -4.07 32.70 -2.75
C HIS A 427 -5.55 32.65 -3.11
N GLN A 428 -6.34 31.97 -2.31
CA GLN A 428 -7.79 32.10 -2.38
C GLN A 428 -8.25 33.23 -1.48
N ASP A 429 -9.12 34.08 -2.02
CA ASP A 429 -9.86 35.03 -1.21
C ASP A 429 -10.84 34.25 -0.31
N HIS A 430 -10.43 33.97 0.90
CA HIS A 430 -11.30 33.34 1.89
C HIS A 430 -12.37 34.34 2.35
N LEU A 431 -13.61 33.90 2.26
CA LEU A 431 -14.72 34.64 2.93
C LEU A 431 -14.75 34.23 4.37
N ILE A 432 -14.44 35.15 5.27
CA ILE A 432 -14.59 34.96 6.72
C ILE A 432 -15.86 35.60 7.20
N TRP A 433 -16.44 35.01 8.24
CA TRP A 433 -17.54 35.67 8.98
C TRP A 433 -16.96 36.76 9.86
N ALA A 434 -17.17 38.01 9.49
CA ALA A 434 -16.67 39.12 10.28
C ALA A 434 -17.51 39.27 11.55
N ASP A 435 -16.87 38.98 12.69
CA ASP A 435 -17.49 39.10 14.03
C ASP A 435 -17.19 40.46 14.71
N ASP A 436 -16.29 41.24 14.15
CA ASP A 436 -15.81 42.48 14.79
C ASP A 436 -16.72 43.67 14.62
N MET A 437 -17.84 43.52 13.95
CA MET A 437 -18.84 44.60 13.83
C MET A 437 -20.10 44.30 14.61
N MET A 438 -19.97 43.99 15.87
CA MET A 438 -21.06 44.15 16.82
C MET A 438 -21.21 45.61 17.22
N SER A 439 -21.61 46.43 16.27
CA SER A 439 -22.45 47.58 16.60
C SER A 439 -23.91 47.11 16.50
N ASP A 440 -24.70 47.37 17.49
CA ASP A 440 -26.04 46.81 17.74
C ASP A 440 -27.08 46.91 16.60
N ASP A 441 -26.72 47.38 15.42
CA ASP A 441 -27.63 47.72 14.31
C ASP A 441 -27.23 47.22 12.91
N LEU A 442 -26.15 46.44 12.75
CA LEU A 442 -25.75 45.97 11.41
C LEU A 442 -25.76 44.42 11.29
N PRO A 443 -26.38 43.86 10.24
CA PRO A 443 -26.38 42.42 10.03
C PRO A 443 -24.95 41.90 9.76
N CYS A 444 -24.57 40.80 10.40
CA CYS A 444 -23.36 40.08 10.10
C CYS A 444 -23.29 39.75 8.59
N HIS A 445 -22.14 39.95 7.96
CA HIS A 445 -21.93 39.67 6.56
C HIS A 445 -20.58 38.98 6.33
N TRP A 446 -20.50 38.23 5.25
CA TRP A 446 -19.25 37.63 4.80
C TRP A 446 -18.39 38.68 4.13
N THR A 447 -17.12 38.77 4.53
CA THR A 447 -16.13 39.65 3.90
C THR A 447 -14.91 38.84 3.50
N PRO A 448 -14.23 39.19 2.38
CA PRO A 448 -12.92 38.62 2.07
C PRO A 448 -11.86 39.15 3.05
N ASP A 449 -10.84 38.37 3.33
CA ASP A 449 -9.73 38.68 4.26
C ASP A 449 -9.04 40.04 3.95
N ASN A 450 -9.13 40.53 2.72
CA ASN A 450 -8.49 41.74 2.22
C ASN A 450 -9.45 42.97 2.15
N ALA A 451 -10.56 42.97 2.84
CA ALA A 451 -11.49 44.10 2.93
C ALA A 451 -12.01 44.64 1.57
N SER A 452 -11.95 43.89 0.50
CA SER A 452 -12.49 44.20 -0.80
C SER A 452 -13.76 43.43 -1.08
N VAL A 453 -14.74 44.05 -1.65
CA VAL A 453 -16.08 43.62 -2.07
C VAL A 453 -16.47 42.16 -1.74
N PRO A 454 -17.55 41.90 -0.96
CA PRO A 454 -18.01 40.54 -0.65
C PRO A 454 -18.40 39.76 -1.93
N VAL A 455 -17.84 38.57 -2.07
CA VAL A 455 -18.15 37.64 -3.17
C VAL A 455 -18.94 36.45 -2.62
N TRP A 456 -20.12 36.19 -3.19
CA TRP A 456 -21.06 35.16 -2.71
C TRP A 456 -20.72 33.73 -3.13
N SER A 457 -19.69 33.51 -3.97
CA SER A 457 -19.24 32.20 -4.39
C SER A 457 -17.72 32.09 -4.31
N VAL A 458 -17.23 31.14 -3.55
CA VAL A 458 -15.83 30.68 -3.68
C VAL A 458 -15.78 29.81 -4.93
N ASN A 459 -15.06 30.24 -5.94
CA ASN A 459 -14.78 29.42 -7.11
C ASN A 459 -13.76 28.37 -6.67
N LYS A 460 -14.18 27.11 -6.51
CA LYS A 460 -13.29 26.01 -6.14
C LYS A 460 -12.30 25.63 -7.26
N ASP A 461 -12.66 25.94 -8.49
CA ASP A 461 -11.86 25.66 -9.67
C ASP A 461 -11.08 26.93 -10.06
N THR A 462 -9.81 26.98 -9.70
CA THR A 462 -8.90 28.06 -10.13
C THR A 462 -8.06 27.60 -11.30
N MET A 463 -7.84 28.50 -12.24
CA MET A 463 -6.91 28.31 -13.36
C MET A 463 -5.67 29.17 -13.14
N GLU A 464 -4.53 28.53 -12.88
CA GLU A 464 -3.25 29.23 -12.76
C GLU A 464 -2.49 29.14 -14.08
N LYS A 465 -1.92 30.26 -14.51
CA LYS A 465 -1.23 30.43 -15.81
C LYS A 465 0.28 30.42 -15.62
N ALA A 466 0.97 29.69 -16.51
CA ALA A 466 2.41 29.81 -16.68
C ALA A 466 2.79 29.95 -18.18
N GLU A 467 3.92 30.57 -18.45
CA GLU A 467 4.40 30.84 -19.81
C GLU A 467 5.66 30.03 -20.10
N ILE A 468 5.74 29.41 -21.29
CA ILE A 468 6.90 28.70 -21.79
C ILE A 468 7.26 29.31 -23.14
N SER A 469 8.28 30.20 -23.17
CA SER A 469 8.57 31.05 -24.33
C SER A 469 9.37 30.39 -25.44
N GLU A 470 9.54 29.06 -25.48
CA GLU A 470 10.40 28.39 -26.45
C GLU A 470 9.66 27.35 -27.28
N ALA A 471 10.13 27.15 -28.52
CA ALA A 471 9.58 26.11 -29.39
C ALA A 471 10.16 24.73 -29.07
N ASN A 472 9.30 23.77 -28.75
CA ASN A 472 9.66 22.39 -28.32
C ASN A 472 8.85 21.35 -29.08
N TYR A 473 9.40 20.13 -29.22
CA TYR A 473 8.67 18.97 -29.73
C TYR A 473 7.74 18.39 -28.67
N ALA A 474 8.21 18.33 -27.43
CA ALA A 474 7.47 17.81 -26.28
C ALA A 474 7.92 18.52 -25.00
N VAL A 475 7.02 18.59 -24.04
CA VAL A 475 7.29 19.14 -22.70
C VAL A 475 6.90 18.14 -21.63
N GLN A 476 7.69 18.08 -20.55
CA GLN A 476 7.40 17.31 -19.36
C GLN A 476 7.31 18.26 -18.18
N LEU A 477 6.24 18.14 -17.42
CA LEU A 477 5.97 18.95 -16.25
C LEU A 477 6.42 18.22 -14.99
N CYS A 478 7.06 18.92 -14.07
CA CYS A 478 7.36 18.43 -12.73
C CYS A 478 6.78 19.41 -11.72
N VAL A 479 5.88 18.91 -10.88
CA VAL A 479 5.29 19.64 -9.76
C VAL A 479 5.85 19.03 -8.48
N SER A 480 6.37 19.84 -7.58
CA SER A 480 6.93 19.38 -6.30
C SER A 480 6.71 20.39 -5.17
N GLY A 481 6.79 19.95 -3.95
CA GLY A 481 6.69 20.80 -2.79
C GLY A 481 6.90 20.04 -1.47
N GLU A 482 6.96 20.79 -0.40
CA GLU A 482 7.15 20.26 0.96
C GLU A 482 6.28 21.04 1.98
N ASP A 483 5.03 21.29 1.63
CA ASP A 483 4.12 22.04 2.48
C ASP A 483 3.51 21.15 3.58
N VAL A 484 3.35 21.73 4.77
CA VAL A 484 2.67 21.12 5.93
C VAL A 484 1.16 21.30 5.89
N THR A 485 0.64 22.14 5.00
CA THR A 485 -0.79 22.48 4.89
C THR A 485 -1.59 21.41 4.12
N GLN A 486 -2.86 21.63 3.97
CA GLN A 486 -3.73 20.76 3.16
C GLN A 486 -3.32 20.82 1.68
N SER A 487 -3.61 19.75 0.98
CA SER A 487 -3.20 19.56 -0.40
C SER A 487 -4.14 20.23 -1.38
N CYS A 488 -3.56 20.89 -2.38
CA CYS A 488 -4.23 21.29 -3.61
C CYS A 488 -4.30 20.10 -4.56
N ALA A 489 -5.45 19.82 -5.15
CA ALA A 489 -5.56 18.81 -6.20
C ALA A 489 -5.43 19.45 -7.59
N ILE A 490 -4.60 18.84 -8.46
CA ILE A 490 -4.52 19.19 -9.87
C ILE A 490 -5.47 18.26 -10.61
N ILE A 491 -6.54 18.81 -11.17
CA ILE A 491 -7.60 18.03 -11.84
C ILE A 491 -7.51 18.05 -13.36
N GLY A 492 -6.63 18.87 -13.91
CA GLY A 492 -6.39 18.94 -15.36
C GLY A 492 -5.27 19.88 -15.73
N LEU A 493 -4.82 19.74 -16.97
CA LEU A 493 -3.81 20.57 -17.62
C LEU A 493 -4.36 21.06 -18.96
N GLN A 494 -4.15 22.31 -19.28
CA GLN A 494 -4.53 22.88 -20.58
C GLN A 494 -3.36 23.67 -21.15
N PHE A 495 -3.05 23.45 -22.45
CA PHE A 495 -1.97 24.09 -23.16
C PHE A 495 -2.52 24.91 -24.34
N ARG A 496 -1.97 26.09 -24.53
CA ARG A 496 -2.19 26.89 -25.71
C ARG A 496 -0.95 26.83 -26.60
N GLU A 497 -1.10 26.20 -27.76
CA GLU A 497 -0.04 26.11 -28.79
C GLU A 497 -0.13 27.24 -29.80
N VAL A 498 1.01 27.84 -30.12
CA VAL A 498 1.19 28.71 -31.25
C VAL A 498 2.13 28.00 -32.24
N TYR A 499 1.66 27.75 -33.43
CA TYR A 499 2.52 27.22 -34.50
C TYR A 499 3.37 28.37 -35.07
N ASN A 500 4.69 28.16 -35.12
CA ASN A 500 5.52 28.95 -36.05
C ASN A 500 5.44 28.23 -37.39
N ASP A 501 4.81 28.88 -38.36
CA ASP A 501 4.91 28.50 -39.77
C ASP A 501 6.34 28.81 -40.23
N ASP A 502 7.29 27.89 -40.00
CA ASP A 502 8.61 27.88 -40.64
C ASP A 502 8.72 26.73 -41.65
#